data_7376e7e1ec76efffd70e82ec8be17c91
#
_entry.id   7376e7e1ec76efffd70e82ec8be17c91
#
_cell.length_a   1.000
_cell.length_b   1.000
_cell.length_c   1.000
_cell.angle_alpha   90.00
_cell.angle_beta   90.00
_cell.angle_gamma   90.00
#
_symmetry.space_group_name_H-M   'P 1'
#
loop_
_entity.id
_entity.type
_entity.pdbx_description
1 polymer ?
#
loop_
_entity_poly.entity_id
_entity_poly.type
_entity_poly.pdbx_seq_one_letter_code
_entity_poly.pdbx_strand_id
1 'polypeptide(L)'
;MISCHEKKTEDAPWILDRFDDIKILRYEVPGFAELPLREKELIYYLAEAAKCGRDIMFDQNFKYNLPVRRTLEVIYENYDGDRTTPEWKALEKYLKKVWFANGIHHHYSNDKFVPEFPKEYFLAVAESIPVEKFGDELNALRAVVCEAIFNPELYKTQLNQAEGQDLVTTSANNYYEGVTQAEVEEFY
;
A
#
# COMPACT_ATOMS: atom_id res chain seq x y z
N MET A 1 -10.51 30.16 -31.97
CA MET A 1 -10.62 28.97 -31.10
C MET A 1 -9.45 28.06 -31.45
N ILE A 2 -8.40 28.10 -30.63
CA ILE A 2 -7.22 27.24 -30.82
C ILE A 2 -7.46 26.04 -29.91
N SER A 3 -7.76 24.90 -30.53
CA SER A 3 -7.89 23.62 -29.84
C SER A 3 -6.49 23.17 -29.45
N CYS A 4 -6.13 23.27 -28.16
CA CYS A 4 -4.99 22.57 -27.61
C CYS A 4 -5.30 21.07 -27.61
N HIS A 5 -4.84 20.36 -28.62
CA HIS A 5 -4.70 18.92 -28.54
C HIS A 5 -3.54 18.65 -27.57
N GLU A 6 -3.86 18.21 -26.36
CA GLU A 6 -2.89 17.52 -25.52
C GLU A 6 -2.37 16.32 -26.32
N LYS A 7 -1.14 16.43 -26.82
CA LYS A 7 -0.38 15.28 -27.27
C LYS A 7 -0.22 14.34 -26.05
N LYS A 8 -0.94 13.22 -26.04
CA LYS A 8 -0.52 12.06 -25.23
C LYS A 8 0.93 11.78 -25.64
N THR A 9 1.85 12.17 -24.80
CA THR A 9 3.24 11.71 -24.92
C THR A 9 3.18 10.19 -24.78
N GLU A 10 3.51 9.47 -25.85
CA GLU A 10 3.75 8.01 -25.75
C GLU A 10 4.77 7.82 -24.62
N ASP A 11 4.37 7.10 -23.59
CA ASP A 11 5.28 6.81 -22.50
C ASP A 11 6.49 6.03 -23.03
N ALA A 12 7.67 6.41 -22.59
CA ALA A 12 8.89 5.74 -22.99
C ALA A 12 8.81 4.23 -22.67
N PRO A 13 9.36 3.34 -23.50
CA PRO A 13 9.17 1.88 -23.40
C PRO A 13 9.62 1.27 -22.05
N TRP A 14 10.41 2.01 -21.29
CA TRP A 14 10.86 1.60 -19.94
C TRP A 14 9.89 2.01 -18.82
N ILE A 15 8.82 2.77 -19.10
CA ILE A 15 7.77 3.09 -18.12
C ILE A 15 6.71 2.02 -18.19
N LEU A 16 6.53 1.26 -17.10
CA LEU A 16 5.53 0.20 -17.00
C LEU A 16 4.17 0.70 -16.55
N ASP A 17 4.15 1.68 -15.64
CA ASP A 17 2.92 2.26 -15.10
C ASP A 17 3.18 3.67 -14.57
N ARG A 18 2.11 4.46 -14.48
CA ARG A 18 2.09 5.79 -13.84
C ARG A 18 0.80 5.94 -13.06
N PHE A 19 0.92 6.35 -11.82
CA PHE A 19 -0.23 6.72 -11.00
C PHE A 19 0.20 7.77 -9.99
N ASP A 20 -0.62 8.80 -9.79
CA ASP A 20 -0.28 9.95 -8.99
C ASP A 20 1.08 10.59 -9.44
N ASP A 21 2.00 10.82 -8.54
CA ASP A 21 3.36 11.29 -8.79
C ASP A 21 4.39 10.15 -8.98
N ILE A 22 3.93 8.89 -9.00
CA ILE A 22 4.77 7.69 -9.06
C ILE A 22 4.89 7.19 -10.50
N LYS A 23 6.11 6.78 -10.89
CA LYS A 23 6.43 6.08 -12.12
C LYS A 23 7.06 4.74 -11.81
N ILE A 24 6.51 3.67 -12.36
CA ILE A 24 7.10 2.34 -12.28
C ILE A 24 7.98 2.13 -13.51
N LEU A 25 9.27 1.92 -13.27
CA LEU A 25 10.26 1.78 -14.33
C LEU A 25 10.72 0.33 -14.45
N ARG A 26 10.94 -0.10 -15.69
CA ARG A 26 11.64 -1.35 -15.98
C ARG A 26 13.12 -1.04 -16.12
N TYR A 27 13.93 -1.77 -15.37
CA TYR A 27 15.38 -1.77 -15.56
C TYR A 27 15.79 -2.93 -16.43
N GLU A 28 16.74 -2.69 -17.33
CA GLU A 28 17.49 -3.73 -18.02
C GLU A 28 18.79 -3.97 -17.25
N VAL A 29 19.20 -5.24 -17.19
CA VAL A 29 20.45 -5.64 -16.53
C VAL A 29 21.38 -6.19 -17.63
N PRO A 30 22.24 -5.35 -18.22
CA PRO A 30 23.20 -5.80 -19.22
C PRO A 30 24.08 -6.92 -18.66
N GLY A 31 24.36 -7.94 -19.49
CA GLY A 31 25.14 -9.10 -19.07
C GLY A 31 24.36 -10.21 -18.36
N PHE A 32 23.08 -10.00 -17.99
CA PHE A 32 22.29 -11.06 -17.35
C PHE A 32 22.10 -12.28 -18.28
N ALA A 33 21.94 -12.03 -19.58
CA ALA A 33 21.75 -13.09 -20.58
C ALA A 33 22.97 -14.01 -20.70
N GLU A 34 24.17 -13.50 -20.45
CA GLU A 34 25.45 -14.20 -20.55
C GLU A 34 25.79 -15.00 -19.29
N LEU A 35 25.09 -14.79 -18.17
CA LEU A 35 25.31 -15.55 -16.95
C LEU A 35 25.08 -17.06 -17.17
N PRO A 36 25.86 -17.93 -16.54
CA PRO A 36 25.61 -19.37 -16.49
C PRO A 36 24.24 -19.69 -15.90
N LEU A 37 23.61 -20.77 -16.33
CA LEU A 37 22.28 -21.17 -15.84
C LEU A 37 22.24 -21.26 -14.30
N ARG A 38 23.27 -21.81 -13.67
CA ARG A 38 23.38 -21.92 -12.20
C ARG A 38 23.26 -20.55 -11.49
N GLU A 39 23.86 -19.52 -12.04
CA GLU A 39 23.79 -18.16 -11.49
C GLU A 39 22.40 -17.54 -11.67
N LYS A 40 21.78 -17.76 -12.83
CA LYS A 40 20.39 -17.35 -13.08
C LYS A 40 19.41 -18.03 -12.14
N GLU A 41 19.58 -19.34 -11.89
CA GLU A 41 18.78 -20.08 -10.92
C GLU A 41 18.97 -19.55 -9.50
N LEU A 42 20.20 -19.25 -9.08
CA LEU A 42 20.46 -18.63 -7.79
C LEU A 42 19.75 -17.29 -7.63
N ILE A 43 19.88 -16.41 -8.63
CA ILE A 43 19.20 -15.09 -8.62
C ILE A 43 17.69 -15.26 -8.57
N TYR A 44 17.11 -16.20 -9.30
CA TYR A 44 15.68 -16.51 -9.25
C TYR A 44 15.25 -16.89 -7.83
N TYR A 45 15.91 -17.86 -7.20
CA TYR A 45 15.53 -18.30 -5.86
C TYR A 45 15.75 -17.22 -4.79
N LEU A 46 16.80 -16.41 -4.90
CA LEU A 46 17.00 -15.27 -4.02
C LEU A 46 15.90 -14.22 -4.18
N ALA A 47 15.44 -13.95 -5.40
CA ALA A 47 14.31 -13.06 -5.66
C ALA A 47 13.00 -13.60 -5.10
N GLU A 48 12.74 -14.91 -5.23
CA GLU A 48 11.56 -15.55 -4.63
C GLU A 48 11.60 -15.48 -3.09
N ALA A 49 12.76 -15.74 -2.48
CA ALA A 49 12.96 -15.64 -1.03
C ALA A 49 12.73 -14.19 -0.54
N ALA A 50 13.23 -13.18 -1.27
CA ALA A 50 13.03 -11.77 -0.92
C ALA A 50 11.54 -11.38 -0.93
N LYS A 51 10.74 -11.94 -1.85
CA LYS A 51 9.28 -11.69 -1.90
C LYS A 51 8.54 -12.22 -0.66
N CYS A 52 9.04 -13.29 -0.03
CA CYS A 52 8.46 -13.82 1.21
C CYS A 52 8.58 -12.86 2.40
N GLY A 53 9.59 -11.99 2.41
CA GLY A 53 9.80 -10.98 3.45
C GLY A 53 8.90 -9.73 3.32
N ARG A 54 8.14 -9.60 2.24
CA ARG A 54 7.36 -8.37 1.96
C ARG A 54 6.30 -8.07 3.03
N ASP A 55 5.67 -9.08 3.58
CA ASP A 55 4.61 -8.92 4.59
C ASP A 55 5.15 -8.32 5.89
N ILE A 56 6.42 -8.59 6.23
CA ILE A 56 7.10 -7.99 7.39
C ILE A 56 7.14 -6.46 7.27
N MET A 57 7.44 -5.93 6.09
CA MET A 57 7.47 -4.47 5.87
C MET A 57 6.10 -3.83 6.07
N PHE A 58 5.04 -4.46 5.57
CA PHE A 58 3.68 -3.99 5.79
C PHE A 58 3.32 -3.96 7.28
N ASP A 59 3.59 -5.04 8.00
CA ASP A 59 3.28 -5.16 9.43
C ASP A 59 4.09 -4.17 10.29
N GLN A 60 5.38 -4.03 10.04
CA GLN A 60 6.23 -3.08 10.77
C GLN A 60 5.85 -1.62 10.52
N ASN A 61 5.44 -1.29 9.30
CA ASN A 61 5.01 0.07 8.97
C ASN A 61 3.70 0.46 9.70
N PHE A 62 2.79 -0.49 9.90
CA PHE A 62 1.56 -0.29 10.66
C PHE A 62 0.82 -1.63 10.84
N LYS A 63 0.41 -1.94 12.06
CA LYS A 63 -0.21 -3.23 12.45
C LYS A 63 -1.45 -3.65 11.63
N TYR A 64 -2.14 -2.71 10.99
CA TYR A 64 -3.31 -2.99 10.16
C TYR A 64 -3.02 -2.89 8.65
N ASN A 65 -1.78 -2.66 8.23
CA ASN A 65 -1.45 -2.61 6.81
C ASN A 65 -1.72 -3.92 6.08
N LEU A 66 -1.44 -5.07 6.69
CA LEU A 66 -1.74 -6.37 6.08
C LEU A 66 -3.23 -6.60 5.87
N PRO A 67 -4.11 -6.42 6.90
CA PRO A 67 -5.56 -6.48 6.70
C PRO A 67 -6.07 -5.49 5.67
N VAL A 68 -5.58 -4.24 5.66
CA VAL A 68 -5.96 -3.23 4.66
C VAL A 68 -5.57 -3.69 3.25
N ARG A 69 -4.32 -4.08 3.04
CA ARG A 69 -3.84 -4.56 1.75
C ARG A 69 -4.66 -5.75 1.25
N ARG A 70 -4.81 -6.78 2.08
CA ARG A 70 -5.54 -8.01 1.72
C ARG A 70 -7.01 -7.72 1.41
N THR A 71 -7.66 -6.83 2.17
CA THR A 71 -9.03 -6.39 1.87
C THR A 71 -9.13 -5.71 0.51
N LEU A 72 -8.22 -4.78 0.22
CA LEU A 72 -8.17 -4.09 -1.07
C LEU A 72 -7.87 -5.06 -2.23
N GLU A 73 -6.99 -6.04 -2.03
CA GLU A 73 -6.67 -7.08 -3.01
C GLU A 73 -7.88 -7.97 -3.30
N VAL A 74 -8.62 -8.41 -2.26
CA VAL A 74 -9.87 -9.17 -2.44
C VAL A 74 -10.89 -8.37 -3.23
N ILE A 75 -11.04 -7.08 -2.93
CA ILE A 75 -11.92 -6.18 -3.68
C ILE A 75 -11.46 -6.09 -5.14
N TYR A 76 -10.19 -5.85 -5.37
CA TYR A 76 -9.63 -5.68 -6.72
C TYR A 76 -9.79 -6.95 -7.58
N GLU A 77 -9.60 -8.12 -7.00
CA GLU A 77 -9.68 -9.40 -7.69
C GLU A 77 -11.12 -9.85 -7.98
N ASN A 78 -12.07 -9.56 -7.09
CA ASN A 78 -13.40 -10.15 -7.13
C ASN A 78 -14.53 -9.17 -7.48
N TYR A 79 -14.28 -7.85 -7.59
CA TYR A 79 -15.29 -6.91 -8.03
C TYR A 79 -15.57 -7.07 -9.52
N ASP A 80 -16.81 -7.34 -9.89
CA ASP A 80 -17.29 -7.56 -11.26
C ASP A 80 -18.10 -6.39 -11.83
N GLY A 81 -18.23 -5.29 -11.06
CA GLY A 81 -18.93 -4.08 -11.51
C GLY A 81 -18.12 -3.21 -12.47
N ASP A 82 -18.62 -2.00 -12.74
CA ASP A 82 -18.00 -1.06 -13.69
C ASP A 82 -16.70 -0.47 -13.16
N ARG A 83 -15.58 -0.94 -13.70
CA ARG A 83 -14.22 -0.47 -13.39
C ARG A 83 -13.81 0.81 -14.14
N THR A 84 -14.70 1.40 -14.93
CA THR A 84 -14.41 2.64 -15.67
C THR A 84 -14.82 3.90 -14.90
N THR A 85 -15.55 3.75 -13.79
CA THR A 85 -16.06 4.86 -12.98
C THR A 85 -14.89 5.62 -12.31
N PRO A 86 -15.08 6.93 -12.05
CA PRO A 86 -14.08 7.73 -11.34
C PRO A 86 -13.75 7.17 -9.94
N GLU A 87 -14.77 6.67 -9.22
CA GLU A 87 -14.62 6.11 -7.87
C GLU A 87 -13.78 4.84 -7.90
N TRP A 88 -14.01 3.94 -8.88
CA TRP A 88 -13.17 2.75 -9.04
C TRP A 88 -11.72 3.11 -9.35
N LYS A 89 -11.49 4.04 -10.25
CA LYS A 89 -10.14 4.50 -10.60
C LYS A 89 -9.41 5.11 -9.39
N ALA A 90 -10.15 5.83 -8.54
CA ALA A 90 -9.60 6.38 -7.30
C ALA A 90 -9.26 5.25 -6.30
N LEU A 91 -10.10 4.22 -6.18
CA LEU A 91 -9.84 3.05 -5.34
C LEU A 91 -8.62 2.26 -5.86
N GLU A 92 -8.55 2.00 -7.16
CA GLU A 92 -7.39 1.34 -7.78
C GLU A 92 -6.10 2.15 -7.56
N LYS A 93 -6.14 3.47 -7.71
CA LYS A 93 -5.01 4.36 -7.42
C LYS A 93 -4.58 4.25 -5.96
N TYR A 94 -5.53 4.25 -5.03
CA TYR A 94 -5.24 4.08 -3.60
C TYR A 94 -4.56 2.73 -3.31
N LEU A 95 -5.06 1.63 -3.87
CA LEU A 95 -4.44 0.31 -3.76
C LEU A 95 -3.00 0.31 -4.30
N LYS A 96 -2.76 0.91 -5.46
CA LYS A 96 -1.42 1.04 -6.04
C LYS A 96 -0.47 1.84 -5.12
N LYS A 97 -0.97 2.89 -4.47
CA LYS A 97 -0.20 3.67 -3.46
C LYS A 97 0.13 2.81 -2.25
N VAL A 98 -0.81 2.03 -1.73
CA VAL A 98 -0.61 1.09 -0.61
C VAL A 98 0.44 0.03 -0.97
N TRP A 99 0.38 -0.53 -2.17
CA TRP A 99 1.40 -1.49 -2.64
C TRP A 99 2.79 -0.87 -2.73
N PHE A 100 2.87 0.33 -3.29
CA PHE A 100 4.15 1.02 -3.50
C PHE A 100 4.81 1.42 -2.18
N ALA A 101 4.04 1.98 -1.26
CA ALA A 101 4.52 2.48 0.02
C ALA A 101 4.68 1.39 1.11
N ASN A 102 4.28 0.15 0.84
CA ASN A 102 4.15 -0.93 1.82
C ASN A 102 3.25 -0.54 3.00
N GLY A 103 2.14 0.15 2.72
CA GLY A 103 1.16 0.56 3.74
C GLY A 103 0.37 1.79 3.36
N ILE A 104 -0.44 2.26 4.32
CA ILE A 104 -1.36 3.40 4.14
C ILE A 104 -0.69 4.76 4.31
N HIS A 105 0.62 4.83 4.54
CA HIS A 105 1.36 6.06 4.74
C HIS A 105 2.32 6.33 3.58
N HIS A 106 2.49 7.60 3.26
CA HIS A 106 3.39 8.02 2.21
C HIS A 106 4.85 7.76 2.60
N HIS A 107 5.61 7.16 1.69
CA HIS A 107 6.97 6.64 1.93
C HIS A 107 8.04 7.69 2.24
N TYR A 108 7.75 8.99 2.05
CA TYR A 108 8.65 10.10 2.42
C TYR A 108 8.07 10.99 3.50
N SER A 109 6.82 11.46 3.35
CA SER A 109 6.23 12.39 4.32
C SER A 109 5.75 11.71 5.59
N ASN A 110 5.63 10.39 5.60
CA ASN A 110 5.01 9.60 6.67
C ASN A 110 3.52 9.88 6.91
N ASP A 111 2.90 10.75 6.10
CA ASP A 111 1.50 11.09 6.22
C ASP A 111 0.60 9.98 5.68
N LYS A 112 -0.53 9.79 6.33
CA LYS A 112 -1.54 8.85 5.87
C LYS A 112 -2.15 9.29 4.54
N PHE A 113 -2.32 8.35 3.61
CA PHE A 113 -3.04 8.58 2.37
C PHE A 113 -4.51 8.87 2.64
N VAL A 114 -5.02 9.94 2.03
CA VAL A 114 -6.45 10.26 2.03
C VAL A 114 -7.09 9.57 0.83
N PRO A 115 -8.14 8.74 1.04
CA PRO A 115 -8.90 8.16 -0.07
C PRO A 115 -9.59 9.25 -0.91
N GLU A 116 -9.50 9.14 -2.24
CA GLU A 116 -10.21 10.02 -3.18
C GLU A 116 -11.55 9.43 -3.64
N PHE A 117 -12.02 8.39 -2.96
CA PHE A 117 -13.32 7.74 -3.18
C PHE A 117 -14.13 7.77 -1.88
N PRO A 118 -15.49 7.83 -1.99
CA PRO A 118 -16.36 7.87 -0.80
C PRO A 118 -16.31 6.57 0.01
N LYS A 119 -16.46 6.67 1.33
CA LYS A 119 -16.57 5.51 2.24
C LYS A 119 -17.75 4.62 1.84
N GLU A 120 -18.87 5.22 1.47
CA GLU A 120 -20.09 4.54 1.05
C GLU A 120 -19.85 3.70 -0.22
N TYR A 121 -19.07 4.22 -1.16
CA TYR A 121 -18.68 3.48 -2.35
C TYR A 121 -17.83 2.25 -2.00
N PHE A 122 -16.83 2.43 -1.15
CA PHE A 122 -15.98 1.31 -0.68
C PHE A 122 -16.80 0.21 -0.01
N LEU A 123 -17.74 0.59 0.87
CA LEU A 123 -18.61 -0.35 1.55
C LEU A 123 -19.52 -1.09 0.56
N ALA A 124 -20.14 -0.37 -0.37
CA ALA A 124 -21.01 -0.97 -1.39
C ALA A 124 -20.26 -1.96 -2.30
N VAL A 125 -19.04 -1.62 -2.70
CA VAL A 125 -18.17 -2.53 -3.47
C VAL A 125 -17.81 -3.77 -2.64
N ALA A 126 -17.41 -3.60 -1.38
CA ALA A 126 -17.06 -4.72 -0.50
C ALA A 126 -18.28 -5.63 -0.22
N GLU A 127 -19.48 -5.05 -0.08
CA GLU A 127 -20.73 -5.81 0.12
C GLU A 127 -21.21 -6.56 -1.13
N SER A 128 -20.82 -6.12 -2.33
CA SER A 128 -21.13 -6.80 -3.59
C SER A 128 -20.34 -8.11 -3.78
N ILE A 129 -19.27 -8.30 -2.99
CA ILE A 129 -18.40 -9.48 -3.08
C ILE A 129 -18.84 -10.52 -2.04
N PRO A 130 -18.94 -11.81 -2.40
CA PRO A 130 -19.27 -12.87 -1.47
C PRO A 130 -18.37 -12.86 -0.23
N VAL A 131 -18.97 -12.93 0.96
CA VAL A 131 -18.27 -12.79 2.25
C VAL A 131 -17.16 -13.82 2.45
N GLU A 132 -17.32 -15.01 1.91
CA GLU A 132 -16.34 -16.09 1.95
C GLU A 132 -15.03 -15.76 1.23
N LYS A 133 -15.04 -14.81 0.29
CA LYS A 133 -13.82 -14.34 -0.39
C LYS A 133 -12.87 -13.60 0.54
N PHE A 134 -13.40 -12.95 1.57
CA PHE A 134 -12.60 -12.25 2.58
C PHE A 134 -12.01 -13.19 3.64
N GLY A 135 -12.67 -14.35 3.86
CA GLY A 135 -12.32 -15.24 4.96
C GLY A 135 -12.67 -14.67 6.35
N ASP A 136 -12.59 -15.50 7.37
CA ASP A 136 -13.02 -15.14 8.72
C ASP A 136 -12.19 -13.99 9.33
N GLU A 137 -10.88 -14.01 9.11
CA GLU A 137 -9.95 -12.99 9.63
C GLU A 137 -10.29 -11.58 9.12
N LEU A 138 -10.39 -11.40 7.80
CA LEU A 138 -10.69 -10.08 7.22
C LEU A 138 -12.11 -9.64 7.52
N ASN A 139 -13.06 -10.56 7.60
CA ASN A 139 -14.44 -10.25 8.00
C ASN A 139 -14.49 -9.73 9.44
N ALA A 140 -13.75 -10.32 10.36
CA ALA A 140 -13.65 -9.84 11.75
C ALA A 140 -13.01 -8.44 11.84
N LEU A 141 -12.11 -8.09 10.91
CA LEU A 141 -11.38 -6.82 10.90
C LEU A 141 -12.03 -5.72 10.03
N ARG A 142 -13.19 -5.96 9.40
CA ARG A 142 -13.83 -4.99 8.48
C ARG A 142 -13.99 -3.59 9.06
N ALA A 143 -14.46 -3.48 10.30
CA ALA A 143 -14.65 -2.18 10.96
C ALA A 143 -13.31 -1.47 11.17
N VAL A 144 -12.28 -2.21 11.61
CA VAL A 144 -10.93 -1.67 11.85
C VAL A 144 -10.28 -1.22 10.55
N VAL A 145 -10.39 -2.01 9.47
CA VAL A 145 -9.90 -1.65 8.13
C VAL A 145 -10.57 -0.38 7.63
N CYS A 146 -11.89 -0.29 7.79
CA CYS A 146 -12.64 0.89 7.37
C CYS A 146 -12.20 2.14 8.15
N GLU A 147 -12.05 2.05 9.48
CA GLU A 147 -11.55 3.16 10.30
C GLU A 147 -10.09 3.50 9.96
N ALA A 148 -9.24 2.52 9.73
CA ALA A 148 -7.85 2.74 9.33
C ALA A 148 -7.76 3.51 8.01
N ILE A 149 -8.63 3.24 7.04
CA ILE A 149 -8.63 3.92 5.75
C ILE A 149 -9.25 5.32 5.84
N PHE A 150 -10.45 5.45 6.43
CA PHE A 150 -11.29 6.64 6.28
C PHE A 150 -11.26 7.62 7.44
N ASN A 151 -10.84 7.22 8.65
CA ASN A 151 -10.78 8.14 9.77
C ASN A 151 -9.51 8.99 9.73
N PRO A 152 -9.56 10.30 9.42
CA PRO A 152 -8.37 11.12 9.26
C PRO A 152 -7.66 11.40 10.60
N GLU A 153 -8.31 11.18 11.73
CA GLU A 153 -7.73 11.45 13.04
C GLU A 153 -6.94 10.26 13.60
N LEU A 154 -7.19 9.05 13.07
CA LEU A 154 -6.48 7.85 13.50
C LEU A 154 -5.27 7.58 12.62
N TYR A 155 -4.15 7.23 13.26
CA TYR A 155 -2.93 6.78 12.59
C TYR A 155 -2.43 7.76 11.52
N LYS A 156 -2.43 9.06 11.85
CA LYS A 156 -2.10 10.14 10.90
C LYS A 156 -0.72 10.03 10.32
N THR A 157 0.25 9.61 11.11
CA THR A 157 1.68 9.64 10.77
C THR A 157 2.30 8.30 11.08
N GLN A 158 3.05 7.74 10.15
CA GLN A 158 3.78 6.48 10.36
C GLN A 158 4.84 6.63 11.44
N LEU A 159 5.63 7.71 11.37
CA LEU A 159 6.67 8.05 12.35
C LEU A 159 6.49 9.51 12.77
N ASN A 160 6.03 9.75 13.98
CA ASN A 160 5.81 11.09 14.52
C ASN A 160 7.04 11.60 15.26
N GLN A 161 7.79 12.48 14.62
CA GLN A 161 8.99 13.12 15.19
C GLN A 161 8.74 14.57 15.63
N ALA A 162 7.48 14.98 15.84
CA ALA A 162 7.14 16.32 16.29
C ALA A 162 7.69 16.58 17.68
N GLU A 163 8.20 17.78 17.92
CA GLU A 163 8.76 18.19 19.22
C GLU A 163 7.70 18.06 20.34
N GLY A 164 8.07 17.46 21.45
CA GLY A 164 7.21 17.27 22.61
C GLY A 164 6.17 16.13 22.48
N GLN A 165 6.24 15.36 21.40
CA GLN A 165 5.41 14.16 21.25
C GLN A 165 6.20 12.90 21.63
N ASP A 166 5.52 11.93 22.21
CA ASP A 166 6.08 10.61 22.46
C ASP A 166 6.16 9.83 21.12
N LEU A 167 7.38 9.57 20.65
CA LEU A 167 7.64 8.93 19.37
C LEU A 167 6.99 7.54 19.26
N VAL A 168 6.95 6.78 20.36
CA VAL A 168 6.45 5.39 20.36
C VAL A 168 4.92 5.37 20.35
N THR A 169 4.29 6.13 21.24
CA THR A 169 2.82 6.05 21.42
C THR A 169 2.03 6.85 20.38
N THR A 170 2.66 7.84 19.73
CA THR A 170 2.00 8.68 18.72
C THR A 170 2.28 8.31 17.27
N SER A 171 3.23 7.39 17.03
CA SER A 171 3.48 6.82 15.69
C SER A 171 2.58 5.63 15.39
N ALA A 172 2.25 5.45 14.12
CA ALA A 172 1.47 4.29 13.66
C ALA A 172 2.33 3.04 13.43
N ASN A 173 3.67 3.17 13.36
CA ASN A 173 4.55 2.02 13.17
C ASN A 173 4.40 0.98 14.30
N ASN A 174 4.70 -0.28 13.99
CA ASN A 174 4.42 -1.42 14.86
C ASN A 174 5.71 -2.07 15.37
N TYR A 175 6.61 -1.25 15.93
CA TYR A 175 7.85 -1.77 16.56
C TYR A 175 7.70 -2.01 18.05
N TYR A 176 6.82 -1.26 18.72
CA TYR A 176 6.57 -1.34 20.15
C TYR A 176 5.06 -1.31 20.41
N GLU A 177 4.61 -2.04 21.43
CA GLU A 177 3.22 -2.03 21.88
C GLU A 177 3.15 -1.98 23.41
N GLY A 178 2.29 -1.08 23.92
CA GLY A 178 2.02 -0.96 25.34
C GLY A 178 3.12 -0.31 26.19
N VAL A 179 4.08 0.36 25.57
CA VAL A 179 5.20 1.06 26.22
C VAL A 179 5.31 2.49 25.66
N THR A 180 5.93 3.37 26.45
CA THR A 180 6.26 4.74 26.08
C THR A 180 7.69 4.86 25.55
N GLN A 181 8.01 5.97 24.89
CA GLN A 181 9.37 6.28 24.49
C GLN A 181 10.35 6.27 25.67
N ALA A 182 9.95 6.85 26.80
CA ALA A 182 10.80 6.91 28.00
C ALA A 182 11.13 5.52 28.56
N GLU A 183 10.14 4.61 28.58
CA GLU A 183 10.38 3.22 29.00
C GLU A 183 11.32 2.46 28.05
N VAL A 184 11.22 2.72 26.75
CA VAL A 184 12.15 2.14 25.76
C VAL A 184 13.55 2.70 25.96
N GLU A 185 13.72 4.00 26.14
CA GLU A 185 15.02 4.66 26.37
C GLU A 185 15.68 4.22 27.68
N GLU A 186 14.90 3.95 28.72
CA GLU A 186 15.42 3.42 30.00
C GLU A 186 15.92 1.99 29.87
N PHE A 187 15.33 1.20 28.95
CA PHE A 187 15.71 -0.20 28.77
C PHE A 187 17.03 -0.37 28.00
N TYR A 188 17.36 0.53 27.06
CA TYR A 188 18.55 0.48 26.22
C TYR A 188 19.68 1.41 26.69
#